data_4a5996d66dcebe2303a34077c76edb16
#
_entry.id   4a5996d66dcebe2303a34077c76edb16
#
_cell.length_a   1.000
_cell.length_b   1.000
_cell.length_c   1.000
_cell.angle_alpha   90.00
_cell.angle_beta   90.00
_cell.angle_gamma   90.00
#
_symmetry.space_group_name_H-M   'P 1'
#
loop_
_entity.id
_entity.type
_entity.pdbx_description
1 polymer ?
#
loop_
_entity_poly.entity_id
_entity_poly.type
_entity_poly.pdbx_seq_one_letter_code
_entity_poly.pdbx_strand_id
1 'polypeptide(L)'
;MNEKLRSINPLSDFVVRIKNANAVYKSVVESPANGLIKEIVKILRLEGFINDFQIFTENNKERIRVYLKYENDKTRCLNDIMLVSKPSKRIYISSKGLPRVKRGIGIAVISTTRGIMTDKQARKLGQGGEVICYVW
;
A
#
# COMPACT_ATOMS: atom_id res chain seq x y z
N MET A 1 18.66 13.89 0.79
CA MET A 1 17.33 13.27 0.64
C MET A 1 17.12 12.29 1.77
N ASN A 2 15.99 12.33 2.49
CA ASN A 2 15.75 11.40 3.57
C ASN A 2 15.27 10.04 3.06
N GLU A 3 15.26 9.02 3.92
CA GLU A 3 14.87 7.66 3.54
C GLU A 3 13.44 7.56 2.99
N LYS A 4 12.51 8.32 3.57
CA LYS A 4 11.11 8.30 3.13
C LYS A 4 10.95 8.75 1.69
N LEU A 5 11.68 9.77 1.25
CA LEU A 5 11.65 10.22 -0.14
C LEU A 5 12.18 9.15 -1.08
N ARG A 6 13.24 8.45 -0.68
CA ARG A 6 13.79 7.33 -1.47
C ARG A 6 12.80 6.17 -1.58
N SER A 7 11.99 5.95 -0.52
CA SER A 7 11.02 4.86 -0.49
C SER A 7 9.78 5.15 -1.32
N ILE A 8 9.33 6.41 -1.40
CA ILE A 8 8.12 6.79 -2.13
C ILE A 8 8.28 6.64 -3.64
N ASN A 9 9.47 6.95 -4.19
CA ASN A 9 9.71 6.80 -5.63
C ASN A 9 9.55 5.35 -6.10
N PRO A 10 10.15 4.34 -5.45
CA PRO A 10 9.87 2.94 -5.77
C PRO A 10 8.42 2.54 -5.54
N LEU A 11 7.75 3.15 -4.55
CA LEU A 11 6.34 2.87 -4.30
C LEU A 11 5.46 3.32 -5.47
N SER A 12 5.77 4.47 -6.09
CA SER A 12 5.03 4.94 -7.27
C SER A 12 5.08 3.92 -8.40
N ASP A 13 6.26 3.36 -8.68
CA ASP A 13 6.44 2.32 -9.69
C ASP A 13 5.66 1.05 -9.31
N PHE A 14 5.76 0.63 -8.05
CA PHE A 14 5.03 -0.53 -7.54
C PHE A 14 3.52 -0.37 -7.75
N VAL A 15 2.96 0.78 -7.40
CA VAL A 15 1.52 1.06 -7.55
C VAL A 15 1.10 0.95 -9.01
N VAL A 16 1.87 1.51 -9.94
CA VAL A 16 1.58 1.44 -11.37
C VAL A 16 1.58 -0.02 -11.84
N ARG A 17 2.56 -0.82 -11.41
CA ARG A 17 2.63 -2.24 -11.78
C ARG A 17 1.40 -3.01 -11.29
N ILE A 18 0.98 -2.76 -10.05
CA ILE A 18 -0.21 -3.39 -9.47
C ILE A 18 -1.46 -2.99 -10.26
N LYS A 19 -1.64 -1.71 -10.52
CA LYS A 19 -2.82 -1.20 -11.24
C LYS A 19 -2.89 -1.77 -12.66
N ASN A 20 -1.78 -1.81 -13.37
CA ASN A 20 -1.73 -2.34 -14.73
C ASN A 20 -2.06 -3.84 -14.75
N ALA A 21 -1.47 -4.61 -13.84
CA ALA A 21 -1.72 -6.05 -13.73
C ALA A 21 -3.18 -6.33 -13.37
N ASN A 22 -3.72 -5.57 -12.41
CA ASN A 22 -5.10 -5.72 -11.95
C ASN A 22 -6.11 -5.39 -13.05
N ALA A 23 -5.80 -4.41 -13.89
CA ALA A 23 -6.69 -4.00 -14.99
C ALA A 23 -6.88 -5.10 -16.03
N VAL A 24 -5.88 -5.95 -16.25
CA VAL A 24 -5.93 -7.04 -17.23
C VAL A 24 -6.04 -8.41 -16.56
N TYR A 25 -6.42 -8.46 -15.29
CA TYR A 25 -6.66 -9.69 -14.53
C TYR A 25 -5.46 -10.62 -14.46
N LYS A 26 -4.24 -10.09 -14.40
CA LYS A 26 -3.05 -10.92 -14.13
C LYS A 26 -3.13 -11.48 -12.72
N SER A 27 -2.73 -12.72 -12.54
CA SER A 27 -2.73 -13.36 -11.22
C SER A 27 -1.49 -13.00 -10.38
N VAL A 28 -0.38 -12.65 -11.02
CA VAL A 28 0.89 -12.41 -10.35
C VAL A 28 1.56 -11.17 -10.94
N VAL A 29 2.18 -10.38 -10.07
CA VAL A 29 2.99 -9.23 -10.46
C VAL A 29 4.25 -9.18 -9.61
N GLU A 30 5.39 -8.85 -10.25
CA GLU A 30 6.67 -8.73 -9.57
C GLU A 30 7.17 -7.29 -9.63
N SER A 31 7.88 -6.89 -8.59
CA SER A 31 8.39 -5.53 -8.44
C SER A 31 9.63 -5.52 -7.56
N PRO A 32 10.53 -4.52 -7.74
CA PRO A 32 11.52 -4.26 -6.71
C PRO A 32 10.84 -4.01 -5.37
N ALA A 33 11.48 -4.42 -4.27
CA ALA A 33 10.95 -4.27 -2.92
C ALA A 33 11.82 -3.33 -2.09
N ASN A 34 11.18 -2.62 -1.17
CA ASN A 34 11.87 -1.89 -0.10
C ASN A 34 11.03 -2.03 1.18
N GLY A 35 11.51 -1.45 2.28
CA GLY A 35 10.83 -1.58 3.57
C GLY A 35 9.39 -1.08 3.54
N LEU A 36 9.14 0.04 2.89
CA LEU A 36 7.80 0.63 2.80
C LEU A 36 6.86 -0.28 2.00
N ILE A 37 7.30 -0.76 0.85
CA ILE A 37 6.51 -1.65 0.00
C ILE A 37 6.17 -2.93 0.75
N LYS A 38 7.13 -3.52 1.47
CA LYS A 38 6.91 -4.75 2.24
C LYS A 38 5.82 -4.55 3.29
N GLU A 39 5.86 -3.43 4.02
CA GLU A 39 4.85 -3.14 5.05
C GLU A 39 3.47 -2.90 4.43
N ILE A 40 3.39 -2.21 3.32
CA ILE A 40 2.11 -1.97 2.62
C ILE A 40 1.51 -3.29 2.13
N VAL A 41 2.33 -4.16 1.54
CA VAL A 41 1.84 -5.44 1.02
C VAL A 41 1.32 -6.34 2.13
N LYS A 42 1.96 -6.32 3.31
CA LYS A 42 1.45 -7.04 4.48
C LYS A 42 0.05 -6.55 4.87
N ILE A 43 -0.16 -5.24 4.84
CA ILE A 43 -1.46 -4.64 5.13
C ILE A 43 -2.49 -5.05 4.08
N LEU A 44 -2.13 -5.01 2.80
CA LEU A 44 -3.04 -5.41 1.71
C LEU A 44 -3.49 -6.85 1.87
N ARG A 45 -2.59 -7.73 2.26
CA ARG A 45 -2.93 -9.13 2.51
C ARG A 45 -3.87 -9.29 3.70
N LEU A 46 -3.55 -8.66 4.81
CA LEU A 46 -4.36 -8.73 6.03
C LEU A 46 -5.78 -8.19 5.82
N GLU A 47 -5.90 -7.13 5.02
CA GLU A 47 -7.19 -6.50 4.74
C GLU A 47 -7.96 -7.20 3.60
N GLY A 48 -7.38 -8.22 2.99
CA GLY A 48 -8.07 -9.02 1.98
C GLY A 48 -8.06 -8.44 0.57
N PHE A 49 -7.20 -7.49 0.29
CA PHE A 49 -7.09 -6.89 -1.06
C PHE A 49 -6.29 -7.76 -2.02
N ILE A 50 -5.37 -8.57 -1.50
CA ILE A 50 -4.56 -9.50 -2.30
C ILE A 50 -4.60 -10.88 -1.64
N ASN A 51 -4.27 -11.92 -2.42
CA ASN A 51 -4.23 -13.29 -1.89
C ASN A 51 -3.02 -13.51 -1.01
N ASP A 52 -1.84 -13.17 -1.50
CA ASP A 52 -0.58 -13.44 -0.80
C ASP A 52 0.54 -12.66 -1.47
N PHE A 53 1.72 -12.76 -0.88
CA PHE A 53 2.94 -12.20 -1.43
C PHE A 53 4.14 -13.04 -1.04
N GLN A 54 5.23 -12.89 -1.79
CA GLN A 54 6.48 -13.57 -1.52
C GLN A 54 7.63 -12.60 -1.72
N ILE A 55 8.55 -12.54 -0.77
CA ILE A 55 9.76 -11.74 -0.87
C ILE A 55 10.90 -12.68 -1.28
N PHE A 56 11.67 -12.30 -2.30
CA PHE A 56 12.78 -13.10 -2.78
C PHE A 56 13.93 -12.20 -3.21
N THR A 57 15.09 -12.81 -3.40
CA THR A 57 16.30 -12.09 -3.82
C THR A 57 16.67 -12.48 -5.23
N GLU A 58 16.93 -11.48 -6.08
CA GLU A 58 17.38 -11.69 -7.44
C GLU A 58 18.48 -10.68 -7.76
N ASN A 59 19.63 -11.16 -8.22
CA ASN A 59 20.79 -10.32 -8.51
C ASN A 59 21.20 -9.44 -7.32
N ASN A 60 21.20 -10.03 -6.12
CA ASN A 60 21.52 -9.37 -4.85
C ASN A 60 20.56 -8.23 -4.46
N LYS A 61 19.36 -8.20 -5.06
CA LYS A 61 18.35 -7.20 -4.73
C LYS A 61 17.06 -7.88 -4.28
N GLU A 62 16.41 -7.30 -3.29
CA GLU A 62 15.11 -7.78 -2.85
C GLU A 62 14.03 -7.43 -3.86
N ARG A 63 13.20 -8.41 -4.16
CA ARG A 63 12.03 -8.26 -5.00
C ARG A 63 10.82 -8.84 -4.29
N ILE A 64 9.65 -8.42 -4.73
CA ILE A 64 8.39 -8.92 -4.18
C ILE A 64 7.52 -9.45 -5.31
N ARG A 65 6.88 -10.58 -5.04
CA ARG A 65 5.88 -11.19 -5.93
C ARG A 65 4.55 -11.09 -5.22
N VAL A 66 3.57 -10.44 -5.87
CA VAL A 66 2.24 -10.23 -5.31
C VAL A 66 1.25 -11.09 -6.08
N TYR A 67 0.44 -11.85 -5.34
CA TYR A 67 -0.62 -12.68 -5.90
C TYR A 67 -1.94 -11.92 -5.77
N LEU A 68 -2.43 -11.41 -6.91
CA LEU A 68 -3.64 -10.60 -6.95
C LEU A 68 -4.87 -11.47 -6.71
N LYS A 69 -5.94 -10.85 -6.22
CA LYS A 69 -7.14 -11.56 -5.81
C LYS A 69 -8.34 -11.12 -6.63
N TYR A 70 -9.09 -12.10 -7.13
CA TYR A 70 -10.33 -11.87 -7.87
C TYR A 70 -11.39 -12.82 -7.37
N GLU A 71 -12.65 -12.36 -7.36
CA GLU A 71 -13.78 -13.23 -7.08
C GLU A 71 -14.08 -14.14 -8.28
N ASN A 72 -14.93 -15.14 -8.09
CA ASN A 72 -15.23 -16.15 -9.11
C ASN A 72 -15.80 -15.55 -10.41
N ASP A 73 -16.47 -14.40 -10.33
CA ASP A 73 -17.02 -13.70 -11.50
C ASP A 73 -16.05 -12.65 -12.07
N LYS A 74 -14.78 -12.75 -11.72
CA LYS A 74 -13.71 -11.80 -12.08
C LYS A 74 -13.90 -10.40 -11.52
N THR A 75 -14.67 -10.25 -10.44
CA THR A 75 -14.73 -9.00 -9.70
C THR A 75 -13.42 -8.77 -8.97
N ARG A 76 -12.86 -7.58 -9.12
CA ARG A 76 -11.60 -7.23 -8.48
C ARG A 76 -11.80 -6.98 -6.99
N CYS A 77 -10.95 -7.61 -6.17
CA CYS A 77 -10.92 -7.32 -4.72
C CYS A 77 -10.19 -6.02 -4.43
N LEU A 78 -9.18 -5.70 -5.25
CA LEU A 78 -8.49 -4.42 -5.21
C LEU A 78 -9.02 -3.56 -6.35
N ASN A 79 -9.75 -2.50 -6.03
CA ASN A 79 -10.30 -1.60 -7.06
C ASN A 79 -9.28 -0.56 -7.49
N ASP A 80 -8.61 0.08 -6.52
CA ASP A 80 -7.62 1.10 -6.84
C ASP A 80 -6.68 1.35 -5.67
N ILE A 81 -5.51 1.91 -5.98
CA ILE A 81 -4.56 2.46 -5.02
C ILE A 81 -4.23 3.87 -5.47
N MET A 82 -4.41 4.83 -4.57
CA MET A 82 -4.09 6.22 -4.86
C MET A 82 -3.04 6.74 -3.89
N LEU A 83 -1.87 7.13 -4.42
CA LEU A 83 -0.83 7.75 -3.61
C LEU A 83 -1.29 9.14 -3.17
N VAL A 84 -1.12 9.43 -1.88
CA VAL A 84 -1.47 10.72 -1.28
C VAL A 84 -0.23 11.57 -1.08
N SER A 85 0.75 11.06 -0.32
CA SER A 85 2.02 11.76 -0.13
C SER A 85 2.92 11.55 -1.35
N LYS A 86 3.55 12.63 -1.81
CA LYS A 86 4.47 12.63 -2.94
C LYS A 86 5.79 13.24 -2.50
N PRO A 87 6.91 12.96 -3.21
CA PRO A 87 8.21 13.55 -2.83
C PRO A 87 8.16 15.08 -2.73
N SER A 88 7.39 15.74 -3.59
CA SER A 88 7.25 17.19 -3.60
C SER A 88 6.22 17.73 -2.62
N LYS A 89 5.31 16.87 -2.12
CA LYS A 89 4.22 17.29 -1.24
C LYS A 89 3.83 16.15 -0.30
N ARG A 90 4.37 16.17 0.91
CA ARG A 90 4.08 15.19 1.95
C ARG A 90 2.84 15.64 2.73
N ILE A 91 1.94 14.71 3.01
CA ILE A 91 0.66 15.00 3.68
C ILE A 91 0.67 14.37 5.07
N TYR A 92 0.54 15.20 6.10
CA TYR A 92 0.50 14.77 7.51
C TYR A 92 -0.85 15.12 8.11
N ILE A 93 -1.40 14.22 8.91
CA ILE A 93 -2.74 14.35 9.51
C ILE A 93 -2.66 13.98 10.99
N SER A 94 -3.37 14.75 11.83
CA SER A 94 -3.52 14.40 13.25
C SER A 94 -4.48 13.21 13.41
N SER A 95 -4.45 12.58 14.58
CA SER A 95 -5.33 11.42 14.85
C SER A 95 -6.82 11.74 14.69
N LYS A 96 -7.21 12.98 14.96
CA LYS A 96 -8.61 13.42 14.86
C LYS A 96 -9.05 13.68 13.42
N GLY A 97 -8.09 13.92 12.53
CA GLY A 97 -8.37 14.23 11.12
C GLY A 97 -8.16 13.08 10.17
N LEU A 98 -7.94 11.86 10.67
CA LEU A 98 -7.66 10.71 9.81
C LEU A 98 -8.80 10.46 8.83
N PRO A 99 -8.49 10.27 7.54
CA PRO A 99 -9.53 10.09 6.52
C PRO A 99 -10.21 8.74 6.63
N ARG A 100 -11.45 8.68 6.16
CA ARG A 100 -12.17 7.42 5.95
C ARG A 100 -12.32 7.23 4.44
N VAL A 101 -11.74 6.16 3.92
CA VAL A 101 -11.74 5.86 2.49
C VAL A 101 -13.01 5.11 2.13
N LYS A 102 -13.77 5.64 1.17
CA LYS A 102 -15.02 5.02 0.70
C LYS A 102 -15.93 4.64 1.88
N ARG A 103 -16.15 5.58 2.79
CA ARG A 103 -17.00 5.41 3.98
C ARG A 103 -16.59 4.23 4.86
N GLY A 104 -15.29 3.94 4.91
CA GLY A 104 -14.75 2.86 5.74
C GLY A 104 -14.63 1.51 5.06
N ILE A 105 -15.07 1.37 3.80
CA ILE A 105 -14.88 0.15 3.02
C ILE A 105 -13.40 -0.02 2.64
N GLY A 106 -12.76 1.09 2.26
CA GLY A 106 -11.34 1.10 1.96
C GLY A 106 -10.50 1.41 3.19
N ILE A 107 -9.20 1.55 2.96
CA ILE A 107 -8.24 1.90 4.01
C ILE A 107 -7.34 3.05 3.55
N ALA A 108 -6.82 3.80 4.51
CA ALA A 108 -5.66 4.66 4.30
C ALA A 108 -4.47 4.01 4.99
N VAL A 109 -3.32 4.06 4.34
CA VAL A 109 -2.06 3.57 4.93
C VAL A 109 -1.36 4.78 5.56
N ILE A 110 -1.11 4.71 6.86
CA ILE A 110 -0.56 5.81 7.64
C ILE A 110 0.80 5.41 8.19
N SER A 111 1.81 6.26 7.98
CA SER A 111 3.12 6.09 8.59
C SER A 111 3.16 6.89 9.90
N THR A 112 3.21 6.18 11.02
CA THR A 112 3.22 6.76 12.36
C THR A 112 4.56 6.51 13.04
N THR A 113 4.75 7.13 14.20
CA THR A 113 5.94 6.85 15.03
C THR A 113 5.96 5.42 15.56
N ARG A 114 4.81 4.75 15.55
CA ARG A 114 4.68 3.34 15.96
C ARG A 114 4.70 2.37 14.78
N GLY A 115 4.98 2.85 13.59
CA GLY A 115 5.06 2.02 12.40
C GLY A 115 3.99 2.36 11.37
N ILE A 116 3.96 1.57 10.32
CA ILE A 116 3.02 1.73 9.21
C ILE A 116 1.77 0.91 9.52
N MET A 117 0.61 1.56 9.45
CA MET A 117 -0.65 0.93 9.84
C MET A 117 -1.82 1.50 9.03
N THR A 118 -3.00 0.92 9.20
CA THR A 118 -4.23 1.44 8.59
C THR A 118 -4.75 2.63 9.39
N ASP A 119 -5.61 3.43 8.75
CA ASP A 119 -6.31 4.52 9.43
C ASP A 119 -7.13 4.01 10.63
N LYS A 120 -7.73 2.82 10.51
CA LYS A 120 -8.50 2.21 11.58
C LYS A 120 -7.64 1.91 12.81
N GLN A 121 -6.45 1.35 12.60
CA GLN A 121 -5.50 1.07 13.66
C GLN A 121 -4.97 2.37 14.28
N ALA A 122 -4.64 3.34 13.43
CA ALA A 122 -4.14 4.64 13.88
C ALA A 122 -5.16 5.37 14.76
N ARG A 123 -6.44 5.35 14.37
CA ARG A 123 -7.52 5.93 15.17
C ARG A 123 -7.63 5.24 16.53
N LYS A 124 -7.56 3.91 16.56
CA LYS A 124 -7.61 3.13 17.80
C LYS A 124 -6.50 3.51 18.76
N LEU A 125 -5.30 3.76 18.22
CA LEU A 125 -4.12 4.10 19.02
C LEU A 125 -3.99 5.59 19.29
N GLY A 126 -4.89 6.42 18.74
CA GLY A 126 -4.78 7.86 18.88
C GLY A 126 -3.57 8.44 18.17
N GLN A 127 -3.11 7.79 17.08
CA GLN A 127 -1.91 8.19 16.34
C GLN A 127 -2.27 8.93 15.07
N GLY A 128 -1.63 10.09 14.84
CA GLY A 128 -1.59 10.71 13.53
C GLY A 128 -0.29 10.34 12.83
N GLY A 129 -0.14 10.79 11.60
CA GLY A 129 1.08 10.54 10.84
C GLY A 129 0.96 10.97 9.40
N GLU A 130 1.87 10.46 8.58
CA GLU A 130 1.89 10.74 7.16
C GLU A 130 0.95 9.79 6.44
N VAL A 131 0.04 10.36 5.63
CA VAL A 131 -0.87 9.57 4.80
C VAL A 131 -0.13 9.17 3.53
N ILE A 132 0.14 7.88 3.39
CA ILE A 132 0.90 7.34 2.26
C ILE A 132 0.01 7.13 1.05
N CYS A 133 -1.06 6.38 1.21
CA CYS A 133 -1.96 6.05 0.10
C CYS A 133 -3.35 5.67 0.61
N TYR A 134 -4.31 5.69 -0.31
CA TYR A 134 -5.65 5.13 -0.11
C TYR A 134 -5.77 3.85 -0.92
N VAL A 135 -6.47 2.85 -0.39
CA VAL A 135 -6.72 1.57 -1.06
C VAL A 135 -8.18 1.20 -0.88
N TRP A 136 -8.82 0.81 -1.95
CA TRP A 136 -10.21 0.33 -1.87
C TRP A 136 -10.53 -0.70 -2.95
#